data_656de62390169a54ba40289959b2c235
#
_entry.id   656de62390169a54ba40289959b2c235
#
_cell.length_a   1.000
_cell.length_b   1.000
_cell.length_c   1.000
_cell.angle_alpha   90.00
_cell.angle_beta   90.00
_cell.angle_gamma   90.00
#
_symmetry.space_group_name_H-M   'P 1'
#
loop_
_entity.id
_entity.type
_entity.pdbx_description
1 polymer ?
#
loop_
_entity_poly.entity_id
_entity_poly.type
_entity_poly.pdbx_seq_one_letter_code
_entity_poly.pdbx_strand_id
1 'polypeptide(L)'
;MRENASDNMDLTQSTWMVRDLGQAASDVLLLEDNSVLAGGWDGAIKYWSAEGETVWEIATPNRISCLTIEADKLYATSGLHLLKIDLTTGDVEWQIQLEGSADAVVVTKKCVLASSSVYDIEHNDFLESALWSISFEGEILETHRMDERPWTLQLSEGKVVAGLGRPKNGWIKLSKNGVIEEHREGWATPTICSSNTMPILFGRADGSVVDMDEIVHHQMNDSIAVLSNQEDMLLTADDSGRVDLLTTNITRWSKTGDAVVGLKHGFTHNNEATIWIARWNGSKGTMCVRNSSSGDEIARLEGDRIHAMSVNENRVGIATEAGQIMVWEQTLFERRSNQETPAEEVDEHRNSMLAKLRALRK
;
A
#
# COMPACT_ATOMS: atom_id res chain seq x y z
N MET A 1 -6.55 16.36 32.29
CA MET A 1 -5.52 17.19 31.67
C MET A 1 -5.96 17.37 30.20
N ARG A 2 -6.23 18.59 29.76
CA ARG A 2 -6.50 18.84 28.31
C ARG A 2 -5.14 18.71 27.61
N GLU A 3 -4.99 17.72 26.75
CA GLU A 3 -3.89 17.70 25.80
C GLU A 3 -3.95 19.02 25.02
N ASN A 4 -2.86 19.75 25.03
CA ASN A 4 -2.68 20.86 24.13
C ASN A 4 -2.85 20.31 22.72
N ALA A 5 -3.90 20.73 22.03
CA ALA A 5 -4.00 20.54 20.59
C ALA A 5 -2.79 21.29 20.00
N SER A 6 -1.70 20.59 19.70
CA SER A 6 -0.69 21.09 18.80
C SER A 6 -1.42 21.41 17.50
N ASP A 7 -1.21 22.59 16.93
CA ASP A 7 -1.69 22.95 15.60
C ASP A 7 -1.02 22.02 14.58
N ASN A 8 -1.57 20.81 14.43
CA ASN A 8 -1.10 19.84 13.43
C ASN A 8 -1.40 20.41 12.05
N MET A 9 -0.43 20.37 11.16
CA MET A 9 -0.59 20.83 9.79
C MET A 9 -1.71 20.05 9.08
N ASP A 10 -2.60 20.76 8.38
CA ASP A 10 -3.53 20.13 7.46
C ASP A 10 -2.76 19.67 6.22
N LEU A 11 -2.74 18.34 5.97
CA LEU A 11 -2.05 17.73 4.84
C LEU A 11 -2.52 18.27 3.48
N THR A 12 -3.76 18.76 3.37
CA THR A 12 -4.26 19.36 2.12
C THR A 12 -3.43 20.57 1.68
N GLN A 13 -2.82 21.29 2.64
CA GLN A 13 -2.01 22.47 2.36
C GLN A 13 -0.63 22.16 1.75
N SER A 14 -0.18 20.91 1.91
CA SER A 14 1.13 20.46 1.40
C SER A 14 1.01 19.40 0.30
N THR A 15 -0.19 19.15 -0.22
CA THR A 15 -0.40 18.21 -1.31
C THR A 15 0.29 18.73 -2.58
N TRP A 16 1.17 17.92 -3.16
CA TRP A 16 1.85 18.20 -4.41
C TRP A 16 0.93 18.04 -5.61
N MET A 17 0.19 16.91 -5.64
CA MET A 17 -0.68 16.54 -6.75
C MET A 17 -1.98 15.95 -6.21
N VAL A 18 -3.10 16.34 -6.83
CA VAL A 18 -4.38 15.66 -6.71
C VAL A 18 -4.86 15.33 -8.11
N ARG A 19 -5.17 14.06 -8.35
CA ARG A 19 -5.76 13.57 -9.61
C ARG A 19 -6.99 12.72 -9.31
N ASP A 20 -7.86 12.63 -10.29
CA ASP A 20 -9.09 11.87 -10.19
C ASP A 20 -9.03 10.67 -11.15
N LEU A 21 -9.19 9.48 -10.61
CA LEU A 21 -9.29 8.26 -11.39
C LEU A 21 -10.66 8.11 -12.06
N GLY A 22 -11.67 8.80 -11.54
CA GLY A 22 -13.06 8.76 -12.02
C GLY A 22 -13.94 7.73 -11.30
N GLN A 23 -13.35 6.75 -10.64
CA GLN A 23 -13.99 5.70 -9.84
C GLN A 23 -13.13 5.38 -8.64
N ALA A 24 -13.65 4.61 -7.68
CA ALA A 24 -12.91 4.18 -6.51
C ALA A 24 -11.56 3.60 -6.92
N ALA A 25 -10.48 4.12 -6.35
CA ALA A 25 -9.15 3.62 -6.61
C ALA A 25 -8.84 2.41 -5.73
N SER A 26 -8.08 1.45 -6.25
CA SER A 26 -7.74 0.20 -5.55
C SER A 26 -6.26 0.03 -5.30
N ASP A 27 -5.41 0.59 -6.17
CA ASP A 27 -3.96 0.53 -6.02
C ASP A 27 -3.31 1.81 -6.56
N VAL A 28 -2.10 2.12 -6.08
CA VAL A 28 -1.29 3.26 -6.50
C VAL A 28 0.18 2.90 -6.43
N LEU A 29 0.95 3.30 -7.45
CA LEU A 29 2.40 3.18 -7.48
C LEU A 29 3.05 4.55 -7.74
N LEU A 30 4.03 4.90 -6.93
CA LEU A 30 4.99 5.97 -7.20
C LEU A 30 6.25 5.36 -7.81
N LEU A 31 6.65 5.85 -8.96
CA LEU A 31 7.83 5.38 -9.66
C LEU A 31 9.08 6.18 -9.22
N GLU A 32 10.27 5.65 -9.53
CA GLU A 32 11.54 6.32 -9.21
C GLU A 32 11.71 7.68 -9.88
N ASP A 33 11.14 7.84 -11.10
CA ASP A 33 11.13 9.10 -11.85
C ASP A 33 10.05 10.08 -11.36
N ASN A 34 9.37 9.75 -10.25
CA ASN A 34 8.26 10.51 -9.66
C ASN A 34 6.95 10.53 -10.48
N SER A 35 6.84 9.74 -11.54
CA SER A 35 5.57 9.49 -12.21
C SER A 35 4.64 8.62 -11.33
N VAL A 36 3.35 8.60 -11.66
CA VAL A 36 2.32 7.96 -10.83
C VAL A 36 1.42 7.08 -11.66
N LEU A 37 1.22 5.85 -11.20
CA LEU A 37 0.23 4.92 -11.72
C LEU A 37 -0.87 4.69 -10.68
N ALA A 38 -2.11 4.56 -11.13
CA ALA A 38 -3.19 4.13 -10.26
C ALA A 38 -4.15 3.19 -11.00
N GLY A 39 -4.66 2.22 -10.24
CA GLY A 39 -5.66 1.25 -10.68
C GLY A 39 -6.99 1.45 -9.97
N GLY A 40 -8.10 1.20 -10.65
CA GLY A 40 -9.46 1.38 -10.17
C GLY A 40 -10.25 0.10 -9.97
N TRP A 41 -11.36 0.22 -9.25
CA TRP A 41 -12.32 -0.87 -9.05
C TRP A 41 -13.09 -1.24 -10.30
N ASP A 42 -13.17 -0.33 -11.28
CA ASP A 42 -13.79 -0.54 -12.59
C ASP A 42 -12.81 -1.09 -13.64
N GLY A 43 -11.54 -1.25 -13.26
CA GLY A 43 -10.48 -1.72 -14.17
C GLY A 43 -9.74 -0.60 -14.90
N ALA A 44 -10.04 0.67 -14.63
CA ALA A 44 -9.24 1.76 -15.18
C ALA A 44 -7.81 1.73 -14.63
N ILE A 45 -6.83 1.96 -15.50
CA ILE A 45 -5.46 2.26 -15.12
C ILE A 45 -5.09 3.59 -15.75
N LYS A 46 -4.60 4.53 -14.94
CA LYS A 46 -4.09 5.83 -15.42
C LYS A 46 -2.64 6.02 -15.04
N TYR A 47 -1.92 6.62 -15.95
CA TYR A 47 -0.52 6.98 -15.78
C TYR A 47 -0.33 8.48 -15.93
N TRP A 48 0.31 9.10 -14.95
CA TRP A 48 0.66 10.52 -14.93
C TRP A 48 2.17 10.69 -14.86
N SER A 49 2.68 11.71 -15.58
CA SER A 49 4.09 12.12 -15.48
C SER A 49 4.44 12.66 -14.09
N ALA A 50 5.72 12.91 -13.85
CA ALA A 50 6.20 13.55 -12.62
C ALA A 50 5.59 14.93 -12.35
N GLU A 51 5.15 15.64 -13.41
CA GLU A 51 4.46 16.93 -13.35
C GLU A 51 2.94 16.78 -13.18
N GLY A 52 2.46 15.53 -13.21
CA GLY A 52 1.04 15.19 -13.05
C GLY A 52 0.23 15.33 -14.34
N GLU A 53 0.84 15.39 -15.51
CA GLU A 53 0.16 15.36 -16.81
C GLU A 53 -0.23 13.90 -17.12
N THR A 54 -1.46 13.68 -17.64
CA THR A 54 -1.88 12.35 -18.06
C THR A 54 -1.07 11.91 -19.27
N VAL A 55 -0.35 10.79 -19.12
CA VAL A 55 0.41 10.17 -20.20
C VAL A 55 -0.50 9.25 -21.02
N TRP A 56 -1.19 8.34 -20.32
CA TRP A 56 -2.19 7.46 -20.94
C TRP A 56 -3.22 6.98 -19.90
N GLU A 57 -4.34 6.48 -20.41
CA GLU A 57 -5.40 5.84 -19.65
C GLU A 57 -5.91 4.63 -20.44
N ILE A 58 -6.11 3.51 -19.77
CA ILE A 58 -6.65 2.29 -20.35
C ILE A 58 -7.75 1.71 -19.46
N ALA A 59 -8.64 0.92 -20.05
CA ALA A 59 -9.63 0.12 -19.35
C ALA A 59 -9.26 -1.36 -19.46
N THR A 60 -9.21 -2.04 -18.32
CA THR A 60 -9.01 -3.49 -18.21
C THR A 60 -10.34 -4.19 -17.89
N PRO A 61 -10.41 -5.53 -17.95
CA PRO A 61 -11.69 -6.23 -17.81
C PRO A 61 -12.40 -6.05 -16.47
N ASN A 62 -11.66 -5.80 -15.36
CA ASN A 62 -12.24 -5.78 -14.02
C ASN A 62 -11.33 -5.04 -13.04
N ARG A 63 -11.72 -5.00 -11.75
CA ARG A 63 -10.96 -4.38 -10.67
C ARG A 63 -9.48 -4.73 -10.71
N ILE A 64 -8.65 -3.72 -10.53
CA ILE A 64 -7.22 -3.86 -10.33
C ILE A 64 -6.97 -4.25 -8.87
N SER A 65 -6.24 -5.35 -8.63
CA SER A 65 -5.88 -5.79 -7.28
C SER A 65 -4.44 -5.51 -6.94
N CYS A 66 -3.54 -5.54 -7.94
CA CYS A 66 -2.11 -5.31 -7.73
C CYS A 66 -1.48 -4.75 -9.01
N LEU A 67 -0.63 -3.74 -8.83
CA LEU A 67 0.23 -3.18 -9.88
C LEU A 67 1.69 -3.41 -9.50
N THR A 68 2.52 -3.81 -10.46
CA THR A 68 3.97 -3.89 -10.29
C THR A 68 4.69 -3.56 -11.59
N ILE A 69 5.90 -3.03 -11.48
CA ILE A 69 6.71 -2.63 -12.63
C ILE A 69 8.05 -3.36 -12.59
N GLU A 70 8.48 -3.80 -13.75
CA GLU A 70 9.85 -4.24 -14.00
C GLU A 70 10.33 -3.63 -15.32
N ALA A 71 11.40 -2.86 -15.27
CA ALA A 71 11.92 -2.08 -16.39
C ALA A 71 10.85 -1.14 -17.00
N ASP A 72 10.54 -1.32 -18.30
CA ASP A 72 9.56 -0.55 -19.06
C ASP A 72 8.19 -1.24 -19.18
N LYS A 73 7.90 -2.20 -18.32
CA LYS A 73 6.66 -2.98 -18.34
C LYS A 73 5.90 -2.88 -17.02
N LEU A 74 4.60 -2.63 -17.15
CA LEU A 74 3.63 -2.73 -16.08
C LEU A 74 2.97 -4.11 -16.10
N TYR A 75 2.89 -4.75 -14.96
CA TYR A 75 2.10 -5.97 -14.76
C TYR A 75 0.96 -5.65 -13.80
N ALA A 76 -0.25 -6.05 -14.19
CA ALA A 76 -1.46 -5.75 -13.44
C ALA A 76 -2.34 -7.00 -13.28
N THR A 77 -2.83 -7.22 -12.07
CA THR A 77 -3.92 -8.18 -11.85
C THR A 77 -5.26 -7.46 -11.98
N SER A 78 -6.16 -8.00 -12.82
CA SER A 78 -7.47 -7.42 -13.13
C SER A 78 -8.55 -8.50 -13.11
N GLY A 79 -9.29 -8.60 -12.00
CA GLY A 79 -10.28 -9.66 -11.81
C GLY A 79 -9.66 -11.05 -11.90
N LEU A 80 -9.97 -11.81 -12.95
CA LEU A 80 -9.42 -13.14 -13.21
C LEU A 80 -8.14 -13.12 -14.07
N HIS A 81 -7.65 -11.94 -14.45
CA HIS A 81 -6.61 -11.82 -15.46
C HIS A 81 -5.32 -11.22 -14.91
N LEU A 82 -4.22 -11.68 -15.48
CA LEU A 82 -2.93 -11.02 -15.39
C LEU A 82 -2.61 -10.39 -16.75
N LEU A 83 -2.19 -9.13 -16.73
CA LEU A 83 -1.85 -8.35 -17.92
C LEU A 83 -0.38 -7.92 -17.87
N LYS A 84 0.24 -7.83 -19.05
CA LYS A 84 1.48 -7.10 -19.29
C LYS A 84 1.18 -5.92 -20.22
N ILE A 85 1.63 -4.75 -19.83
CA ILE A 85 1.31 -3.48 -20.46
C ILE A 85 2.63 -2.74 -20.71
N ASP A 86 2.79 -2.18 -21.89
CA ASP A 86 3.91 -1.28 -22.18
C ASP A 86 3.75 0.01 -21.40
N LEU A 87 4.73 0.34 -20.54
CA LEU A 87 4.64 1.50 -19.66
C LEU A 87 4.64 2.82 -20.42
N THR A 88 5.27 2.87 -21.61
CA THR A 88 5.37 4.10 -22.40
C THR A 88 4.08 4.42 -23.14
N THR A 89 3.41 3.39 -23.69
CA THR A 89 2.25 3.58 -24.57
C THR A 89 0.92 3.26 -23.91
N GLY A 90 0.91 2.42 -22.87
CA GLY A 90 -0.31 1.86 -22.29
C GLY A 90 -0.87 0.66 -23.09
N ASP A 91 -0.18 0.19 -24.13
CA ASP A 91 -0.64 -0.94 -24.93
C ASP A 91 -0.54 -2.24 -24.15
N VAL A 92 -1.61 -3.04 -24.15
CA VAL A 92 -1.62 -4.39 -23.57
C VAL A 92 -0.88 -5.34 -24.50
N GLU A 93 0.31 -5.80 -24.09
CA GLU A 93 1.11 -6.74 -24.88
C GLU A 93 0.53 -8.15 -24.84
N TRP A 94 0.07 -8.59 -23.66
CA TRP A 94 -0.65 -9.84 -23.48
C TRP A 94 -1.56 -9.80 -22.24
N GLN A 95 -2.55 -10.67 -22.27
CA GLN A 95 -3.48 -10.92 -21.17
C GLN A 95 -3.71 -12.42 -21.06
N ILE A 96 -3.58 -12.96 -19.86
CA ILE A 96 -3.88 -14.36 -19.56
C ILE A 96 -4.92 -14.48 -18.46
N GLN A 97 -5.78 -15.47 -18.56
CA GLN A 97 -6.76 -15.79 -17.54
C GLN A 97 -6.17 -16.79 -16.55
N LEU A 98 -6.27 -16.49 -15.26
CA LEU A 98 -5.92 -17.37 -14.16
C LEU A 98 -7.16 -18.10 -13.62
N GLU A 99 -6.95 -19.11 -12.80
CA GLU A 99 -8.04 -19.77 -12.07
C GLU A 99 -8.39 -18.96 -10.82
N GLY A 100 -9.62 -18.48 -10.73
CA GLY A 100 -10.07 -17.61 -9.65
C GLY A 100 -9.60 -16.15 -9.78
N SER A 101 -9.71 -15.40 -8.70
CA SER A 101 -9.28 -14.00 -8.64
C SER A 101 -7.76 -13.91 -8.71
N ALA A 102 -7.23 -13.08 -9.60
CA ALA A 102 -5.81 -12.73 -9.65
C ALA A 102 -5.51 -11.77 -8.51
N ASP A 103 -4.81 -12.23 -7.46
CA ASP A 103 -4.66 -11.49 -6.21
C ASP A 103 -3.41 -10.61 -6.19
N ALA A 104 -2.24 -11.18 -6.48
CA ALA A 104 -0.96 -10.48 -6.45
C ALA A 104 -0.04 -10.87 -7.61
N VAL A 105 0.88 -9.99 -7.95
CA VAL A 105 1.93 -10.23 -8.95
C VAL A 105 3.26 -9.64 -8.50
N VAL A 106 4.33 -10.40 -8.69
CA VAL A 106 5.72 -9.95 -8.55
C VAL A 106 6.53 -10.39 -9.77
N VAL A 107 7.57 -9.65 -10.08
CA VAL A 107 8.39 -9.91 -11.28
C VAL A 107 9.82 -10.15 -10.88
N THR A 108 10.34 -11.30 -11.25
CA THR A 108 11.76 -11.65 -11.07
C THR A 108 12.53 -11.31 -12.36
N LYS A 109 13.84 -11.46 -12.32
CA LYS A 109 14.68 -11.33 -13.55
C LYS A 109 14.47 -12.48 -14.57
N LYS A 110 13.58 -13.45 -14.31
CA LYS A 110 13.43 -14.66 -15.13
C LYS A 110 11.99 -14.92 -15.55
N CYS A 111 11.02 -14.55 -14.74
CA CYS A 111 9.61 -14.78 -14.98
C CYS A 111 8.73 -13.86 -14.15
N VAL A 112 7.47 -13.83 -14.50
CA VAL A 112 6.39 -13.21 -13.74
C VAL A 112 5.79 -14.25 -12.82
N LEU A 113 5.59 -13.93 -11.56
CA LEU A 113 4.95 -14.80 -10.57
C LEU A 113 3.65 -14.15 -10.10
N ALA A 114 2.57 -14.90 -10.10
CA ALA A 114 1.27 -14.44 -9.66
C ALA A 114 0.64 -15.42 -8.67
N SER A 115 -0.25 -14.90 -7.83
CA SER A 115 -1.16 -15.72 -7.02
C SER A 115 -2.60 -15.53 -7.45
N SER A 116 -3.40 -16.59 -7.33
CA SER A 116 -4.84 -16.52 -7.52
C SER A 116 -5.57 -17.37 -6.50
N SER A 117 -6.84 -17.01 -6.24
CA SER A 117 -7.67 -17.72 -5.29
C SER A 117 -9.13 -17.81 -5.75
N VAL A 118 -9.77 -18.93 -5.43
CA VAL A 118 -11.19 -19.19 -5.68
C VAL A 118 -11.96 -19.08 -4.37
N TYR A 119 -12.83 -18.10 -4.28
CA TYR A 119 -13.71 -17.91 -3.13
C TYR A 119 -15.03 -18.62 -3.35
N ASP A 120 -15.42 -19.47 -2.41
CA ASP A 120 -16.73 -20.16 -2.42
C ASP A 120 -17.70 -19.41 -1.52
N ILE A 121 -18.75 -18.89 -2.13
CA ILE A 121 -19.80 -18.13 -1.44
C ILE A 121 -20.62 -19.04 -0.50
N GLU A 122 -20.82 -20.32 -0.84
CA GLU A 122 -21.61 -21.25 -0.04
C GLU A 122 -20.90 -21.61 1.27
N HIS A 123 -19.57 -21.79 1.19
CA HIS A 123 -18.75 -22.13 2.35
C HIS A 123 -18.19 -20.88 3.06
N ASN A 124 -18.32 -19.71 2.45
CA ASN A 124 -17.76 -18.45 2.93
C ASN A 124 -16.23 -18.55 3.23
N ASP A 125 -15.52 -19.26 2.35
CA ASP A 125 -14.07 -19.50 2.48
C ASP A 125 -13.41 -19.66 1.10
N PHE A 126 -12.09 -19.64 1.07
CA PHE A 126 -11.30 -19.94 -0.13
C PHE A 126 -11.05 -21.44 -0.21
N LEU A 127 -11.46 -22.08 -1.31
CA LEU A 127 -11.35 -23.53 -1.49
C LEU A 127 -10.09 -23.94 -2.24
N GLU A 128 -9.69 -23.14 -3.22
CA GLU A 128 -8.55 -23.43 -4.09
C GLU A 128 -7.75 -22.18 -4.35
N SER A 129 -6.46 -22.33 -4.45
CA SER A 129 -5.53 -21.26 -4.78
C SER A 129 -4.41 -21.78 -5.65
N ALA A 130 -3.72 -20.90 -6.34
CA ALA A 130 -2.57 -21.25 -7.14
C ALA A 130 -1.47 -20.20 -7.14
N LEU A 131 -0.25 -20.66 -7.25
CA LEU A 131 0.92 -19.85 -7.62
C LEU A 131 1.30 -20.18 -9.06
N TRP A 132 1.46 -19.15 -9.85
CA TRP A 132 1.71 -19.22 -11.30
C TRP A 132 3.10 -18.70 -11.61
N SER A 133 3.83 -19.43 -12.45
CA SER A 133 5.05 -18.97 -13.09
C SER A 133 4.79 -18.77 -14.58
N ILE A 134 5.06 -17.57 -15.08
CA ILE A 134 4.68 -17.12 -16.42
C ILE A 134 5.89 -16.49 -17.09
N SER A 135 6.13 -16.81 -18.34
CA SER A 135 7.20 -16.20 -19.14
C SER A 135 6.91 -14.72 -19.43
N PHE A 136 7.93 -13.98 -19.85
CA PHE A 136 7.74 -12.59 -20.27
C PHE A 136 6.91 -12.46 -21.55
N GLU A 137 6.72 -13.56 -22.29
CA GLU A 137 5.88 -13.66 -23.50
C GLU A 137 4.43 -14.06 -23.19
N GLY A 138 4.10 -14.33 -21.90
CA GLY A 138 2.75 -14.69 -21.45
C GLY A 138 2.46 -16.20 -21.47
N GLU A 139 3.48 -17.05 -21.60
CA GLU A 139 3.31 -18.50 -21.53
C GLU A 139 3.32 -18.97 -20.08
N ILE A 140 2.35 -19.79 -19.68
CA ILE A 140 2.32 -20.42 -18.36
C ILE A 140 3.42 -21.49 -18.32
N LEU A 141 4.43 -21.29 -17.49
CA LEU A 141 5.57 -22.20 -17.33
C LEU A 141 5.26 -23.28 -16.30
N GLU A 142 4.65 -22.89 -15.19
CA GLU A 142 4.31 -23.79 -14.07
C GLU A 142 3.10 -23.25 -13.32
N THR A 143 2.28 -24.17 -12.77
CA THR A 143 1.16 -23.86 -11.91
C THR A 143 1.20 -24.76 -10.70
N HIS A 144 1.32 -24.18 -9.51
CA HIS A 144 1.25 -24.88 -8.26
C HIS A 144 -0.08 -24.61 -7.58
N ARG A 145 -1.00 -25.62 -7.60
CA ARG A 145 -2.31 -25.56 -6.95
C ARG A 145 -2.23 -26.02 -5.52
N MET A 146 -2.98 -25.39 -4.64
CA MET A 146 -3.00 -25.66 -3.21
C MET A 146 -4.36 -25.33 -2.61
N ASP A 147 -4.65 -25.89 -1.43
CA ASP A 147 -5.86 -25.57 -0.66
C ASP A 147 -5.66 -24.29 0.16
N GLU A 148 -4.42 -23.94 0.53
CA GLU A 148 -4.05 -22.76 1.30
C GLU A 148 -4.13 -21.51 0.44
N ARG A 149 -4.77 -20.44 0.96
CA ARG A 149 -4.70 -19.15 0.29
C ARG A 149 -3.35 -18.46 0.51
N PRO A 150 -2.63 -18.06 -0.55
CA PRO A 150 -1.50 -17.13 -0.43
C PRO A 150 -2.03 -15.73 -0.11
N TRP A 151 -1.95 -15.30 1.14
CA TRP A 151 -2.35 -13.96 1.56
C TRP A 151 -1.33 -12.89 1.16
N THR A 152 -0.09 -13.31 0.98
CA THR A 152 1.01 -12.42 0.60
C THR A 152 1.88 -13.09 -0.45
N LEU A 153 2.38 -12.30 -1.40
CA LEU A 153 3.39 -12.70 -2.37
C LEU A 153 4.41 -11.56 -2.46
N GLN A 154 5.63 -11.81 -1.99
CA GLN A 154 6.66 -10.79 -1.84
C GLN A 154 7.94 -11.17 -2.57
N LEU A 155 8.53 -10.19 -3.26
CA LEU A 155 9.86 -10.28 -3.83
C LEU A 155 10.79 -9.35 -3.04
N SER A 156 11.79 -9.91 -2.38
CA SER A 156 12.81 -9.14 -1.68
C SER A 156 14.19 -9.77 -1.87
N GLU A 157 15.16 -8.96 -2.31
CA GLU A 157 16.54 -9.39 -2.60
C GLU A 157 16.62 -10.64 -3.51
N GLY A 158 15.69 -10.75 -4.46
CA GLY A 158 15.62 -11.85 -5.41
C GLY A 158 15.09 -13.17 -4.83
N LYS A 159 14.54 -13.16 -3.62
CA LYS A 159 13.77 -14.26 -3.02
C LYS A 159 12.29 -13.94 -3.17
N VAL A 160 11.51 -14.92 -3.58
CA VAL A 160 10.06 -14.80 -3.64
C VAL A 160 9.45 -15.68 -2.57
N VAL A 161 8.60 -15.10 -1.73
CA VAL A 161 7.97 -15.81 -0.61
C VAL A 161 6.49 -15.49 -0.58
N ALA A 162 5.66 -16.53 -0.44
CA ALA A 162 4.24 -16.44 -0.22
C ALA A 162 3.90 -16.86 1.21
N GLY A 163 3.20 -16.02 1.95
CA GLY A 163 2.66 -16.36 3.27
C GLY A 163 1.29 -17.00 3.11
N LEU A 164 1.07 -18.12 3.77
CA LEU A 164 -0.09 -18.99 3.59
C LEU A 164 -1.10 -18.86 4.73
N GLY A 165 -2.37 -18.90 4.35
CA GLY A 165 -3.50 -19.03 5.26
C GLY A 165 -3.86 -20.48 5.56
N ARG A 166 -5.10 -20.67 6.06
CA ARG A 166 -5.66 -22.00 6.31
C ARG A 166 -5.77 -22.82 5.02
N PRO A 167 -5.81 -24.19 5.12
CA PRO A 167 -5.87 -24.97 6.36
C PRO A 167 -4.53 -25.25 7.04
N LYS A 168 -3.41 -25.25 6.32
CA LYS A 168 -2.13 -25.72 6.89
C LYS A 168 -1.25 -24.59 7.44
N ASN A 169 -1.47 -23.36 7.01
CA ASN A 169 -0.68 -22.18 7.39
C ASN A 169 0.83 -22.37 7.14
N GLY A 170 1.58 -21.30 7.05
CA GLY A 170 3.01 -21.34 6.84
C GLY A 170 3.47 -20.44 5.72
N TRP A 171 4.42 -20.91 4.90
CA TRP A 171 4.93 -20.15 3.78
C TRP A 171 5.55 -21.06 2.70
N ILE A 172 5.61 -20.51 1.48
CA ILE A 172 6.29 -21.11 0.33
C ILE A 172 7.37 -20.14 -0.14
N LYS A 173 8.57 -20.67 -0.39
CA LYS A 173 9.64 -19.96 -1.05
C LYS A 173 9.82 -20.49 -2.47
N LEU A 174 9.84 -19.54 -3.42
CA LEU A 174 10.04 -19.83 -4.82
C LEU A 174 11.43 -19.36 -5.29
N SER A 175 12.00 -20.10 -6.22
CA SER A 175 13.19 -19.67 -6.97
C SER A 175 12.86 -18.49 -7.89
N LYS A 176 13.89 -17.88 -8.46
CA LYS A 176 13.74 -16.86 -9.49
C LYS A 176 13.00 -17.34 -10.76
N ASN A 177 12.96 -18.67 -10.98
CA ASN A 177 12.24 -19.29 -12.11
C ASN A 177 10.81 -19.71 -11.73
N GLY A 178 10.36 -19.43 -10.49
CA GLY A 178 9.03 -19.80 -10.01
C GLY A 178 8.89 -21.24 -9.51
N VAL A 179 9.97 -22.01 -9.46
CA VAL A 179 9.94 -23.37 -8.91
C VAL A 179 9.96 -23.29 -7.39
N ILE A 180 9.16 -24.11 -6.72
CA ILE A 180 9.15 -24.20 -5.25
C ILE A 180 10.49 -24.75 -4.78
N GLU A 181 11.21 -23.97 -3.98
CA GLU A 181 12.46 -24.38 -3.32
C GLU A 181 12.19 -24.94 -1.93
N GLU A 182 11.24 -24.37 -1.21
CA GLU A 182 10.91 -24.75 0.15
C GLU A 182 9.42 -24.49 0.41
N HIS A 183 8.77 -25.41 1.10
CA HIS A 183 7.39 -25.29 1.54
C HIS A 183 7.33 -25.72 3.01
N ARG A 184 7.00 -24.77 3.88
CA ARG A 184 6.78 -25.03 5.31
C ARG A 184 5.31 -24.90 5.64
N GLU A 185 4.78 -25.95 6.23
CA GLU A 185 3.41 -26.07 6.69
C GLU A 185 3.37 -26.27 8.20
N GLY A 186 2.18 -26.10 8.78
CA GLY A 186 1.92 -26.47 10.17
C GLY A 186 2.12 -25.36 11.19
N TRP A 187 2.17 -24.12 10.76
CA TRP A 187 2.07 -23.00 11.68
C TRP A 187 0.74 -23.02 12.43
N ALA A 188 0.75 -22.65 13.71
CA ALA A 188 -0.44 -22.66 14.55
C ALA A 188 -1.53 -21.70 14.07
N THR A 189 -1.15 -20.58 13.46
CA THR A 189 -2.06 -19.54 13.00
C THR A 189 -1.71 -19.05 11.59
N PRO A 190 -2.72 -18.58 10.82
CA PRO A 190 -2.52 -18.12 9.47
C PRO A 190 -1.71 -16.80 9.40
N THR A 191 -0.96 -16.65 8.34
CA THR A 191 -0.43 -15.35 7.89
C THR A 191 -1.59 -14.46 7.45
N ILE A 192 -1.54 -13.19 7.83
CA ILE A 192 -2.48 -12.14 7.41
C ILE A 192 -1.78 -11.14 6.48
N CYS A 193 -0.58 -10.73 6.82
CA CYS A 193 0.23 -9.80 6.05
C CYS A 193 1.72 -10.15 6.15
N SER A 194 2.53 -9.54 5.31
CA SER A 194 3.99 -9.66 5.38
C SER A 194 4.69 -8.35 5.07
N SER A 195 5.94 -8.24 5.51
CA SER A 195 6.81 -7.14 5.10
C SER A 195 7.28 -7.32 3.65
N ASN A 196 7.65 -6.23 3.02
CA ASN A 196 8.16 -6.20 1.65
C ASN A 196 9.69 -6.00 1.56
N THR A 197 10.37 -5.95 2.70
CA THR A 197 11.84 -5.83 2.81
C THR A 197 12.42 -6.95 3.67
N MET A 198 13.72 -7.20 3.53
CA MET A 198 14.40 -8.19 4.36
C MET A 198 14.68 -7.67 5.78
N PRO A 199 14.61 -8.54 6.81
CA PRO A 199 14.10 -9.91 6.74
C PRO A 199 12.60 -9.92 6.43
N ILE A 200 12.13 -10.92 5.67
CA ILE A 200 10.69 -11.10 5.46
C ILE A 200 10.07 -11.52 6.78
N LEU A 201 9.15 -10.70 7.25
CA LEU A 201 8.38 -10.91 8.47
C LEU A 201 6.91 -11.15 8.11
N PHE A 202 6.26 -11.99 8.87
CA PHE A 202 4.84 -12.32 8.72
C PHE A 202 4.07 -11.85 9.94
N GLY A 203 3.02 -11.07 9.70
CA GLY A 203 2.01 -10.76 10.69
C GLY A 203 0.93 -11.82 10.70
N ARG A 204 0.62 -12.40 11.87
CA ARG A 204 -0.29 -13.51 12.02
C ARG A 204 -1.58 -13.14 12.73
N ALA A 205 -2.59 -14.03 12.61
CA ALA A 205 -3.90 -13.84 13.23
C ALA A 205 -3.88 -13.87 14.77
N ASP A 206 -2.84 -14.42 15.39
CA ASP A 206 -2.67 -14.43 16.85
C ASP A 206 -1.95 -13.18 17.40
N GLY A 207 -1.67 -12.20 16.54
CA GLY A 207 -0.97 -10.98 16.92
C GLY A 207 0.55 -11.11 16.93
N SER A 208 1.10 -12.26 16.57
CA SER A 208 2.55 -12.42 16.50
C SER A 208 3.12 -11.92 15.17
N VAL A 209 4.30 -11.32 15.23
CA VAL A 209 5.15 -11.02 14.08
C VAL A 209 6.34 -11.97 14.12
N VAL A 210 6.47 -12.81 13.12
CA VAL A 210 7.49 -13.86 13.06
C VAL A 210 8.29 -13.79 11.74
N ASP A 211 9.49 -14.33 11.75
CA ASP A 211 10.25 -14.59 10.53
C ASP A 211 9.96 -16.00 9.95
N MET A 212 10.70 -16.39 8.93
CA MET A 212 10.56 -17.69 8.28
C MET A 212 10.90 -18.89 9.19
N ASP A 213 11.65 -18.67 10.27
CA ASP A 213 12.01 -19.69 11.27
C ASP A 213 11.07 -19.69 12.50
N GLU A 214 9.95 -18.96 12.44
CA GLU A 214 8.99 -18.73 13.53
C GLU A 214 9.60 -18.04 14.78
N ILE A 215 10.71 -17.35 14.63
CA ILE A 215 11.23 -16.52 15.70
C ILE A 215 10.30 -15.31 15.86
N VAL A 216 9.79 -15.11 17.08
CA VAL A 216 8.88 -13.99 17.38
C VAL A 216 9.68 -12.71 17.57
N HIS A 217 9.44 -11.74 16.71
CA HIS A 217 10.03 -10.40 16.77
C HIS A 217 9.16 -9.42 17.55
N HIS A 218 7.84 -9.60 17.52
CA HIS A 218 6.89 -8.80 18.29
C HIS A 218 5.60 -9.57 18.56
N GLN A 219 4.89 -9.17 19.64
CA GLN A 219 3.58 -9.72 20.01
C GLN A 219 2.63 -8.59 20.33
N MET A 220 1.53 -8.51 19.59
CA MET A 220 0.38 -7.65 19.86
C MET A 220 -0.78 -8.46 20.45
N ASN A 221 -1.83 -7.77 20.92
CA ASN A 221 -2.95 -8.46 21.57
C ASN A 221 -3.99 -9.02 20.59
N ASP A 222 -4.08 -8.38 19.40
CA ASP A 222 -5.03 -8.72 18.35
C ASP A 222 -4.29 -9.09 17.06
N SER A 223 -5.00 -9.65 16.08
CA SER A 223 -4.49 -10.02 14.76
C SER A 223 -3.72 -8.87 14.10
N ILE A 224 -2.59 -9.16 13.49
CA ILE A 224 -1.80 -8.15 12.78
C ILE A 224 -2.52 -7.79 11.48
N ALA A 225 -2.97 -6.54 11.37
CA ALA A 225 -3.63 -6.02 10.18
C ALA A 225 -2.63 -5.56 9.12
N VAL A 226 -1.58 -4.84 9.53
CA VAL A 226 -0.57 -4.26 8.62
C VAL A 226 0.81 -4.33 9.26
N LEU A 227 1.80 -4.58 8.40
CA LEU A 227 3.20 -4.72 8.77
C LEU A 227 4.09 -4.00 7.76
N SER A 228 5.10 -3.28 8.23
CA SER A 228 6.12 -2.66 7.40
C SER A 228 7.45 -2.64 8.17
N ASN A 229 8.53 -3.05 7.53
CA ASN A 229 9.87 -2.91 8.09
C ASN A 229 10.77 -2.12 7.15
N GLN A 230 11.67 -1.36 7.70
CA GLN A 230 12.69 -0.61 6.97
C GLN A 230 13.92 -0.47 7.87
N GLU A 231 15.07 -0.96 7.37
CA GLU A 231 16.30 -1.02 8.16
C GLU A 231 16.11 -1.74 9.50
N ASP A 232 16.32 -1.05 10.62
CA ASP A 232 16.13 -1.56 11.98
C ASP A 232 14.77 -1.21 12.61
N MET A 233 13.89 -0.56 11.84
CA MET A 233 12.55 -0.15 12.28
C MET A 233 11.50 -1.14 11.81
N LEU A 234 10.70 -1.64 12.76
CA LEU A 234 9.52 -2.46 12.51
C LEU A 234 8.26 -1.69 12.94
N LEU A 235 7.37 -1.50 11.98
CA LEU A 235 6.03 -0.95 12.20
C LEU A 235 5.01 -2.06 12.15
N THR A 236 4.17 -2.15 13.16
CA THR A 236 3.07 -3.12 13.23
C THR A 236 1.78 -2.42 13.63
N ALA A 237 0.68 -2.86 13.04
CA ALA A 237 -0.66 -2.46 13.46
C ALA A 237 -1.54 -3.68 13.61
N ASP A 238 -2.38 -3.72 14.65
CA ASP A 238 -3.36 -4.77 14.87
C ASP A 238 -4.81 -4.33 14.58
N ASP A 239 -5.72 -5.29 14.59
CA ASP A 239 -7.14 -5.06 14.28
C ASP A 239 -7.84 -4.15 15.30
N SER A 240 -7.29 -3.97 16.51
CA SER A 240 -7.81 -3.00 17.47
C SER A 240 -7.45 -1.55 17.13
N GLY A 241 -6.60 -1.31 16.12
CA GLY A 241 -6.11 0.00 15.72
C GLY A 241 -4.90 0.49 16.51
N ARG A 242 -4.26 -0.40 17.29
CA ARG A 242 -2.97 -0.11 17.92
C ARG A 242 -1.86 -0.17 16.87
N VAL A 243 -0.95 0.80 16.93
CA VAL A 243 0.29 0.86 16.12
C VAL A 243 1.47 0.91 17.03
N ASP A 244 2.42 0.00 16.85
CA ASP A 244 3.71 -0.01 17.54
C ASP A 244 4.83 0.26 16.55
N LEU A 245 5.75 1.15 16.89
CA LEU A 245 7.06 1.26 16.25
C LEU A 245 8.12 0.64 17.16
N LEU A 246 8.86 -0.29 16.60
CA LEU A 246 9.99 -0.93 17.26
C LEU A 246 11.28 -0.53 16.59
N THR A 247 12.36 -0.43 17.37
CA THR A 247 13.73 -0.32 16.86
C THR A 247 14.55 -1.39 17.59
N THR A 248 15.26 -2.23 16.86
CA THR A 248 16.02 -3.36 17.42
C THR A 248 15.18 -4.21 18.38
N ASN A 249 13.94 -4.53 17.99
CA ASN A 249 12.94 -5.29 18.77
C ASN A 249 12.50 -4.64 20.10
N ILE A 250 12.74 -3.36 20.30
CA ILE A 250 12.28 -2.60 21.47
C ILE A 250 11.21 -1.61 21.01
N THR A 251 10.02 -1.67 21.61
CA THR A 251 8.94 -0.72 21.32
C THR A 251 9.38 0.68 21.70
N ARG A 252 9.47 1.56 20.72
CA ARG A 252 9.83 2.96 20.88
C ARG A 252 8.63 3.79 21.33
N TRP A 253 7.52 3.57 20.65
CA TRP A 253 6.22 4.16 21.02
C TRP A 253 5.06 3.27 20.57
N SER A 254 3.92 3.48 21.19
CA SER A 254 2.65 2.84 20.87
C SER A 254 1.55 3.89 20.80
N LYS A 255 0.70 3.80 19.78
CA LYS A 255 -0.45 4.70 19.56
C LYS A 255 -1.68 3.90 19.20
N THR A 256 -2.82 4.26 19.77
CA THR A 256 -4.12 3.63 19.48
C THR A 256 -5.02 4.60 18.72
N GLY A 257 -6.03 4.07 18.03
CA GLY A 257 -7.02 4.86 17.29
C GLY A 257 -7.95 3.94 16.50
N ASP A 258 -8.58 4.48 15.47
CA ASP A 258 -9.42 3.71 14.56
C ASP A 258 -8.62 2.63 13.83
N ALA A 259 -9.32 1.66 13.21
CA ALA A 259 -8.70 0.55 12.48
C ALA A 259 -7.67 1.06 11.44
N VAL A 260 -6.51 0.43 11.42
CA VAL A 260 -5.43 0.78 10.47
C VAL A 260 -5.64 0.04 9.17
N VAL A 261 -5.70 0.78 8.06
CA VAL A 261 -5.87 0.25 6.70
C VAL A 261 -4.61 0.40 5.84
N GLY A 262 -3.63 1.17 6.30
CA GLY A 262 -2.34 1.35 5.63
C GLY A 262 -1.29 1.92 6.56
N LEU A 263 -0.04 1.51 6.37
CA LEU A 263 1.09 1.87 7.22
C LEU A 263 2.37 1.88 6.39
N LYS A 264 3.07 3.01 6.34
CA LYS A 264 4.31 3.16 5.56
C LYS A 264 5.32 4.05 6.29
N HIS A 265 6.60 3.72 6.10
CA HIS A 265 7.68 4.68 6.30
C HIS A 265 7.63 5.69 5.15
N GLY A 266 7.67 6.97 5.45
CA GLY A 266 7.67 8.04 4.45
C GLY A 266 9.03 8.74 4.38
N PHE A 267 9.08 9.85 3.65
CA PHE A 267 10.27 10.69 3.52
C PHE A 267 10.68 11.31 4.87
N THR A 268 11.90 11.83 4.95
CA THR A 268 12.39 12.52 6.15
C THR A 268 11.79 13.92 6.28
N HIS A 269 11.56 14.34 7.51
CA HIS A 269 11.15 15.70 7.89
C HIS A 269 11.96 16.16 9.09
N ASN A 270 12.62 17.31 9.00
CA ASN A 270 13.53 17.85 10.04
C ASN A 270 14.60 16.81 10.48
N ASN A 271 15.18 16.07 9.53
CA ASN A 271 16.16 14.98 9.73
C ASN A 271 15.62 13.75 10.47
N GLU A 272 14.33 13.59 10.63
CA GLU A 272 13.67 12.45 11.23
C GLU A 272 12.77 11.76 10.19
N ALA A 273 12.76 10.43 10.18
CA ALA A 273 11.84 9.69 9.34
C ALA A 273 10.38 9.96 9.73
N THR A 274 9.48 9.96 8.77
CA THR A 274 8.04 10.09 9.02
C THR A 274 7.34 8.76 8.90
N ILE A 275 6.30 8.58 9.72
CA ILE A 275 5.42 7.40 9.69
C ILE A 275 4.03 7.85 9.23
N TRP A 276 3.54 7.26 8.17
CA TRP A 276 2.26 7.53 7.56
C TRP A 276 1.27 6.43 7.89
N ILE A 277 0.17 6.79 8.56
CA ILE A 277 -0.82 5.85 9.10
C ILE A 277 -2.19 6.19 8.53
N ALA A 278 -2.71 5.33 7.66
CA ALA A 278 -4.07 5.42 7.15
C ALA A 278 -5.03 4.66 8.08
N ARG A 279 -6.11 5.32 8.50
CA ARG A 279 -7.11 4.77 9.42
C ARG A 279 -8.52 4.87 8.84
N TRP A 280 -9.41 4.01 9.32
CA TRP A 280 -10.80 3.97 8.93
C TRP A 280 -11.70 3.65 10.13
N ASN A 281 -12.71 4.52 10.40
CA ASN A 281 -13.65 4.32 11.50
C ASN A 281 -15.02 3.77 11.08
N GLY A 282 -15.15 3.32 9.83
CA GLY A 282 -16.42 2.85 9.25
C GLY A 282 -17.17 3.90 8.42
N SER A 283 -16.83 5.19 8.57
CA SER A 283 -17.47 6.29 7.83
C SER A 283 -16.50 7.35 7.32
N LYS A 284 -15.35 7.51 7.96
CA LYS A 284 -14.36 8.54 7.65
C LYS A 284 -12.96 7.96 7.65
N GLY A 285 -12.20 8.26 6.60
CA GLY A 285 -10.78 7.97 6.50
C GLY A 285 -9.95 9.07 7.15
N THR A 286 -8.82 8.70 7.71
CA THR A 286 -7.84 9.63 8.28
C THR A 286 -6.44 9.21 7.87
N MET A 287 -5.63 10.13 7.37
CA MET A 287 -4.18 9.99 7.27
C MET A 287 -3.53 10.79 8.36
N CYS A 288 -2.69 10.13 9.18
CA CYS A 288 -1.84 10.77 10.19
C CYS A 288 -0.38 10.63 9.79
N VAL A 289 0.37 11.71 9.84
CA VAL A 289 1.83 11.71 9.69
C VAL A 289 2.45 11.92 11.07
N ARG A 290 3.36 11.02 11.46
CA ARG A 290 4.01 11.06 12.77
C ARG A 290 5.52 11.09 12.64
N ASN A 291 6.16 11.70 13.61
CA ASN A 291 7.61 11.61 13.81
C ASN A 291 7.99 10.20 14.26
N SER A 292 8.98 9.57 13.60
CA SER A 292 9.40 8.21 13.95
C SER A 292 10.05 8.11 15.33
N SER A 293 10.72 9.18 15.78
CA SER A 293 11.45 9.18 17.05
C SER A 293 10.53 9.36 18.25
N SER A 294 9.60 10.34 18.21
CA SER A 294 8.71 10.68 19.33
C SER A 294 7.31 10.08 19.23
N GLY A 295 6.87 9.72 18.02
CA GLY A 295 5.49 9.32 17.75
C GLY A 295 4.49 10.49 17.78
N ASP A 296 4.98 11.74 17.82
CA ASP A 296 4.12 12.92 17.80
C ASP A 296 3.52 13.11 16.41
N GLU A 297 2.28 13.58 16.36
CA GLU A 297 1.58 13.85 15.11
C GLU A 297 2.08 15.18 14.54
N ILE A 298 2.53 15.14 13.27
CA ILE A 298 3.05 16.30 12.53
C ILE A 298 1.95 16.91 11.68
N ALA A 299 1.17 16.03 11.00
CA ALA A 299 0.16 16.46 10.05
C ALA A 299 -0.99 15.45 9.97
N ARG A 300 -2.16 15.92 9.53
CA ARG A 300 -3.38 15.12 9.41
C ARG A 300 -4.18 15.49 8.17
N LEU A 301 -4.81 14.47 7.57
CA LEU A 301 -5.86 14.60 6.56
C LEU A 301 -7.08 13.82 7.04
N GLU A 302 -8.26 14.38 6.85
CA GLU A 302 -9.52 13.70 7.05
C GLU A 302 -10.33 13.70 5.76
N GLY A 303 -10.91 12.57 5.39
CA GLY A 303 -11.64 12.43 4.13
C GLY A 303 -12.18 11.03 3.89
N ASP A 304 -12.09 10.57 2.66
CA ASP A 304 -12.55 9.25 2.24
C ASP A 304 -11.64 8.13 2.70
N ARG A 305 -12.15 6.91 2.64
CA ARG A 305 -11.36 5.70 2.93
C ARG A 305 -10.15 5.61 2.00
N ILE A 306 -8.99 5.35 2.58
CA ILE A 306 -7.76 5.11 1.83
C ILE A 306 -7.66 3.60 1.55
N HIS A 307 -7.47 3.23 0.29
CA HIS A 307 -7.37 1.84 -0.15
C HIS A 307 -5.94 1.38 -0.40
N ALA A 308 -5.09 2.29 -0.84
CA ALA A 308 -3.69 1.96 -1.12
C ALA A 308 -2.76 3.13 -0.79
N MET A 309 -1.51 2.78 -0.54
CA MET A 309 -0.43 3.72 -0.24
C MET A 309 0.85 3.27 -0.95
N SER A 310 1.53 4.20 -1.59
CA SER A 310 2.83 4.00 -2.21
C SER A 310 3.82 5.04 -1.72
N VAL A 311 5.08 4.64 -1.63
CA VAL A 311 6.18 5.50 -1.18
C VAL A 311 7.38 5.28 -2.08
N ASN A 312 8.03 6.36 -2.46
CA ASN A 312 9.38 6.35 -2.99
C ASN A 312 10.29 7.21 -2.10
N GLU A 313 11.51 7.49 -2.51
CA GLU A 313 12.51 8.18 -1.70
C GLU A 313 12.02 9.52 -1.13
N ASN A 314 11.28 10.31 -1.91
CA ASN A 314 10.89 11.67 -1.56
C ASN A 314 9.39 11.97 -1.68
N ARG A 315 8.55 10.96 -1.99
CA ARG A 315 7.10 11.13 -2.14
C ARG A 315 6.31 10.05 -1.41
N VAL A 316 5.12 10.43 -0.97
CA VAL A 316 4.08 9.51 -0.47
C VAL A 316 2.82 9.76 -1.29
N GLY A 317 2.23 8.69 -1.80
CA GLY A 317 0.98 8.70 -2.55
C GLY A 317 -0.09 7.85 -1.89
N ILE A 318 -1.34 8.28 -2.01
CA ILE A 318 -2.50 7.51 -1.57
C ILE A 318 -3.55 7.44 -2.67
N ALA A 319 -4.34 6.37 -2.62
CA ALA A 319 -5.53 6.16 -3.43
C ALA A 319 -6.76 6.00 -2.53
N THR A 320 -7.84 6.71 -2.86
CA THR A 320 -9.03 6.78 -2.01
C THR A 320 -10.26 6.11 -2.64
N GLU A 321 -11.26 5.84 -1.81
CA GLU A 321 -12.58 5.30 -2.24
C GLU A 321 -13.33 6.26 -3.18
N ALA A 322 -13.13 7.58 -3.05
CA ALA A 322 -13.67 8.56 -3.98
C ALA A 322 -12.93 8.64 -5.33
N GLY A 323 -11.85 7.87 -5.51
CA GLY A 323 -11.04 7.89 -6.73
C GLY A 323 -9.94 8.96 -6.74
N GLN A 324 -9.75 9.68 -5.66
CA GLN A 324 -8.68 10.67 -5.58
C GLN A 324 -7.33 9.99 -5.38
N ILE A 325 -6.36 10.40 -6.19
CA ILE A 325 -4.95 10.09 -6.07
C ILE A 325 -4.26 11.34 -5.56
N MET A 326 -3.73 11.28 -4.34
CA MET A 326 -3.06 12.42 -3.71
C MET A 326 -1.60 12.09 -3.48
N VAL A 327 -0.71 13.02 -3.78
CA VAL A 327 0.74 12.84 -3.62
C VAL A 327 1.31 14.01 -2.83
N TRP A 328 2.15 13.70 -1.86
CA TRP A 328 2.97 14.65 -1.10
C TRP A 328 4.43 14.47 -1.48
N GLU A 329 5.13 15.58 -1.55
CA GLU A 329 6.56 15.65 -1.89
C GLU A 329 7.31 16.33 -0.74
N GLN A 330 8.46 15.77 -0.37
CA GLN A 330 9.23 16.16 0.81
C GLN A 330 9.51 17.68 0.89
N THR A 331 10.04 18.26 -0.18
CA THR A 331 10.44 19.67 -0.19
C THR A 331 9.25 20.61 0.02
N LEU A 332 8.09 20.29 -0.59
CA LEU A 332 6.87 21.05 -0.40
C LEU A 332 6.33 20.89 1.02
N PHE A 333 6.33 19.64 1.53
CA PHE A 333 5.89 19.34 2.88
C PHE A 333 6.73 20.11 3.93
N GLU A 334 8.07 20.07 3.84
CA GLU A 334 8.98 20.79 4.72
C GLU A 334 8.76 22.31 4.67
N ARG A 335 8.59 22.84 3.46
CA ARG A 335 8.33 24.29 3.30
C ARG A 335 7.02 24.72 3.94
N ARG A 336 5.98 23.89 3.86
CA ARG A 336 4.65 24.19 4.42
C ARG A 336 4.59 23.99 5.93
N SER A 337 5.22 22.95 6.45
CA SER A 337 5.27 22.68 7.90
C SER A 337 6.06 23.75 8.67
N ASN A 338 7.05 24.37 8.03
CA ASN A 338 7.86 25.45 8.62
C ASN A 338 7.26 26.85 8.45
N GLN A 339 6.16 26.99 7.70
CA GLN A 339 5.43 28.26 7.63
C GLN A 339 4.49 28.32 8.83
N GLU A 340 4.83 29.15 9.83
CA GLU A 340 3.85 29.61 10.81
C GLU A 340 2.69 30.24 10.01
N THR A 341 1.51 29.61 10.01
CA THR A 341 0.33 30.18 9.37
C THR A 341 -0.12 31.32 10.28
N PRO A 342 -0.02 32.60 9.85
CA PRO A 342 -0.64 33.66 10.61
C PRO A 342 -2.16 33.47 10.47
N ALA A 343 -2.79 32.94 11.49
CA ALA A 343 -4.24 32.66 11.50
C ALA A 343 -5.09 33.92 11.21
N GLU A 344 -4.52 35.12 11.38
CA GLU A 344 -5.18 36.40 11.13
C GLU A 344 -5.08 36.89 9.66
N GLU A 345 -3.97 36.65 8.93
CA GLU A 345 -3.82 37.18 7.55
C GLU A 345 -4.69 36.40 6.52
N VAL A 346 -4.95 35.12 6.73
CA VAL A 346 -5.76 34.32 5.80
C VAL A 346 -7.24 34.72 5.85
N ASP A 347 -7.76 35.08 7.03
CA ASP A 347 -9.14 35.53 7.18
C ASP A 347 -9.33 36.94 6.62
N GLU A 348 -8.39 37.85 6.80
CA GLU A 348 -8.46 39.22 6.22
C GLU A 348 -8.38 39.19 4.69
N HIS A 349 -7.49 38.38 4.11
CA HIS A 349 -7.34 38.30 2.65
C HIS A 349 -8.56 37.63 2.01
N ARG A 350 -9.10 36.59 2.63
CA ARG A 350 -10.35 35.89 2.20
C ARG A 350 -11.56 36.82 2.32
N ASN A 351 -11.68 37.56 3.43
CA ASN A 351 -12.75 38.49 3.64
C ASN A 351 -12.65 39.73 2.67
N SER A 352 -11.44 40.18 2.37
CA SER A 352 -11.18 41.22 1.36
C SER A 352 -11.54 40.75 -0.06
N MET A 353 -11.19 39.48 -0.43
CA MET A 353 -11.59 38.88 -1.71
C MET A 353 -13.11 38.71 -1.82
N LEU A 354 -13.75 38.20 -0.77
CA LEU A 354 -15.20 38.05 -0.73
C LEU A 354 -15.93 39.40 -0.83
N ALA A 355 -15.40 40.46 -0.20
CA ALA A 355 -15.92 41.80 -0.30
C ALA A 355 -15.80 42.36 -1.73
N LYS A 356 -14.64 42.15 -2.40
CA LYS A 356 -14.42 42.51 -3.81
C LYS A 356 -15.36 41.77 -4.77
N LEU A 357 -15.57 40.47 -4.57
CA LEU A 357 -16.50 39.67 -5.37
C LEU A 357 -17.97 40.10 -5.18
N ARG A 358 -18.35 40.53 -3.97
CA ARG A 358 -19.69 41.08 -3.71
C ARG A 358 -19.89 42.45 -4.34
N ALA A 359 -18.82 43.28 -4.41
CA ALA A 359 -18.88 44.58 -5.07
C ALA A 359 -18.98 44.47 -6.59
N LEU A 360 -18.43 43.44 -7.21
CA LEU A 360 -18.53 43.18 -8.66
C LEU A 360 -19.88 42.58 -9.10
N ARG A 361 -20.74 42.16 -8.16
CA ARG A 361 -22.07 41.63 -8.44
C ARG A 361 -23.19 42.70 -8.31
N LYS A 362 -22.87 43.93 -8.02
CA LYS A 362 -23.74 45.10 -8.11
C LYS A 362 -23.45 45.87 -9.39
#